data_a4943af11146094e91cefebd25976619
#
_entry.id   a4943af11146094e91cefebd25976619
#
_cell.length_a   1.000
_cell.length_b   1.000
_cell.length_c   1.000
_cell.angle_alpha   90.00
_cell.angle_beta   90.00
_cell.angle_gamma   90.00
#
_symmetry.space_group_name_H-M   'P 1'
#
loop_
_entity.id
_entity.type
_entity.pdbx_description
1 polymer ?
#
loop_
_entity_poly.entity_id
_entity_poly.type
_entity_poly.pdbx_seq_one_letter_code
_entity_poly.pdbx_strand_id
1 'polypeptide(L)'
;MTYIQERGSTHVYHVNRMSKEEMDHMISLCVHEQPAYCVAACPFKADTKEMLFYAAKGNFKKALAIYEKITPFPMILCNGCTAPCEEKCRLCELGDGISIREVERAIVRYGEPGKRSSVFRIRKKKKAVIFGSGLFPLFLAGELEKKMYPATIYCQEKDYEAYIAAAAPELLESDRKNEVKRLSSMDLSFEFGCSLDLPFIRAKMKEADVVCASEEVAKKLAPEETADAEIMLREQAGIVSGPTQSVMDAAF
;
A
#
# COMPACT_ATOMS: atom_id res chain seq x y z
N MET A 1 19.69 36.83 -7.07
CA MET A 1 18.61 36.32 -6.17
C MET A 1 17.32 36.97 -6.63
N THR A 2 16.36 36.17 -7.06
CA THR A 2 15.05 36.71 -7.47
C THR A 2 14.06 36.27 -6.39
N TYR A 3 13.39 37.23 -5.78
CA TYR A 3 12.37 36.96 -4.76
C TYR A 3 11.01 36.95 -5.45
N ILE A 4 10.23 35.90 -5.21
CA ILE A 4 8.83 35.85 -5.59
C ILE A 4 8.00 35.89 -4.31
N GLN A 5 7.18 36.92 -4.18
CA GLN A 5 6.25 37.07 -3.08
C GLN A 5 4.82 37.01 -3.61
N GLU A 6 4.06 36.02 -3.18
CA GLU A 6 2.62 35.99 -3.45
C GLU A 6 1.89 37.05 -2.63
N ARG A 7 0.94 37.75 -3.23
CA ARG A 7 0.14 38.76 -2.54
C ARG A 7 -0.65 38.13 -1.42
N GLY A 8 -0.34 38.52 -0.18
CA GLY A 8 -1.02 38.05 1.04
C GLY A 8 -0.30 36.93 1.79
N SER A 9 0.85 36.46 1.32
CA SER A 9 1.69 35.49 2.03
C SER A 9 2.80 36.21 2.81
N THR A 10 3.03 35.76 4.06
CA THR A 10 4.20 36.16 4.87
C THR A 10 5.44 35.32 4.55
N HIS A 11 5.32 34.33 3.66
CA HIS A 11 6.43 33.50 3.25
C HIS A 11 7.15 34.11 2.05
N VAL A 12 8.44 34.29 2.18
CA VAL A 12 9.35 34.70 1.12
C VAL A 12 10.02 33.44 0.58
N TYR A 13 9.71 33.07 -0.66
CA TYR A 13 10.38 31.95 -1.31
C TYR A 13 11.67 32.42 -1.94
N HIS A 14 12.79 31.82 -1.54
CA HIS A 14 14.07 32.00 -2.21
C HIS A 14 14.12 31.05 -3.41
N VAL A 15 13.98 31.60 -4.62
CA VAL A 15 14.24 30.84 -5.84
C VAL A 15 15.72 30.97 -6.16
N ASN A 16 16.50 29.99 -5.76
CA ASN A 16 17.86 29.83 -6.27
C ASN A 16 17.77 29.36 -7.72
N ARG A 17 18.12 30.20 -8.65
CA ARG A 17 18.35 29.77 -10.04
C ARG A 17 19.68 29.03 -10.06
N MET A 18 19.62 27.71 -10.03
CA MET A 18 20.79 26.89 -10.32
C MET A 18 21.12 26.99 -11.83
N SER A 19 22.41 27.07 -12.13
CA SER A 19 22.89 26.90 -13.51
C SER A 19 22.58 25.43 -13.96
N LYS A 20 22.63 25.22 -15.27
CA LYS A 20 22.47 23.87 -15.81
C LYS A 20 23.56 22.93 -15.30
N GLU A 21 24.79 23.46 -15.20
CA GLU A 21 25.95 22.72 -14.69
C GLU A 21 25.79 22.31 -13.22
N GLU A 22 25.27 23.22 -12.40
CA GLU A 22 24.95 22.90 -10.98
C GLU A 22 23.85 21.84 -10.88
N MET A 23 22.82 21.94 -11.74
CA MET A 23 21.74 20.96 -11.80
C MET A 23 22.23 19.59 -12.29
N ASP A 24 23.05 19.55 -13.33
CA ASP A 24 23.66 18.32 -13.85
C ASP A 24 24.61 17.72 -12.82
N HIS A 25 25.36 18.53 -12.10
CA HIS A 25 26.20 18.08 -10.99
C HIS A 25 25.34 17.47 -9.86
N MET A 26 24.26 18.12 -9.46
CA MET A 26 23.34 17.58 -8.44
C MET A 26 22.71 16.27 -8.88
N ILE A 27 22.31 16.16 -10.15
CA ILE A 27 21.78 14.89 -10.70
C ILE A 27 22.85 13.81 -10.67
N SER A 28 24.13 14.14 -10.93
CA SER A 28 25.25 13.19 -10.90
C SER A 28 25.58 12.70 -9.47
N LEU A 29 25.26 13.48 -8.45
CA LEU A 29 25.39 13.07 -7.04
C LEU A 29 24.37 12.00 -6.65
N CYS A 30 23.34 11.78 -7.48
CA CYS A 30 22.44 10.65 -7.33
C CYS A 30 23.21 9.38 -7.72
N VAL A 31 23.64 8.63 -6.72
CA VAL A 31 24.54 7.47 -6.84
C VAL A 31 23.91 6.42 -7.76
N HIS A 32 24.47 6.26 -8.97
CA HIS A 32 23.90 5.37 -9.99
C HIS A 32 24.11 3.88 -9.69
N GLU A 33 25.12 3.54 -8.90
CA GLU A 33 25.52 2.15 -8.59
C GLU A 33 24.95 1.58 -7.29
N GLN A 34 24.33 2.40 -6.44
CA GLN A 34 23.70 1.98 -5.18
C GLN A 34 22.24 2.40 -5.17
N PRO A 35 21.35 1.66 -4.48
CA PRO A 35 19.98 2.12 -4.35
C PRO A 35 19.95 3.52 -3.73
N ALA A 36 19.18 4.44 -4.32
CA ALA A 36 19.04 5.80 -3.82
C ALA A 36 18.59 5.75 -2.34
N TYR A 37 19.03 6.72 -1.53
CA TYR A 37 18.70 6.74 -0.09
C TYR A 37 17.19 6.70 0.18
N CYS A 38 16.40 7.36 -0.66
CA CYS A 38 14.95 7.29 -0.59
C CYS A 38 14.40 5.87 -0.85
N VAL A 39 15.02 5.12 -1.76
CA VAL A 39 14.68 3.71 -2.02
C VAL A 39 15.09 2.83 -0.84
N ALA A 40 16.29 3.06 -0.30
CA ALA A 40 16.79 2.31 0.86
C ALA A 40 15.94 2.53 2.11
N ALA A 41 15.45 3.76 2.31
CA ALA A 41 14.60 4.14 3.44
C ALA A 41 13.15 3.68 3.29
N CYS A 42 12.70 3.41 2.06
CA CYS A 42 11.33 2.94 1.83
C CYS A 42 11.15 1.52 2.37
N PRO A 43 10.20 1.25 3.26
CA PRO A 43 9.93 -0.10 3.75
C PRO A 43 9.58 -1.07 2.62
N PHE A 44 8.89 -0.58 1.59
CA PHE A 44 8.48 -1.36 0.42
C PHE A 44 9.54 -1.44 -0.68
N LYS A 45 10.71 -0.81 -0.49
CA LYS A 45 11.77 -0.73 -1.52
C LYS A 45 11.25 -0.23 -2.87
N ALA A 46 10.31 0.73 -2.82
CA ALA A 46 9.79 1.39 -4.02
C ALA A 46 10.93 1.98 -4.84
N ASP A 47 10.92 1.78 -6.14
CA ASP A 47 11.83 2.51 -7.02
C ASP A 47 11.36 3.97 -7.18
N THR A 48 11.47 4.69 -6.05
CA THR A 48 11.05 6.09 -5.93
C THR A 48 11.76 6.96 -6.96
N LYS A 49 13.02 6.68 -7.26
CA LYS A 49 13.79 7.44 -8.25
C LYS A 49 13.19 7.30 -9.65
N GLU A 50 12.91 6.08 -10.11
CA GLU A 50 12.32 5.86 -11.42
C GLU A 50 10.88 6.42 -11.48
N MET A 51 10.13 6.28 -10.39
CA MET A 51 8.78 6.82 -10.27
C MET A 51 8.77 8.35 -10.41
N LEU A 52 9.64 9.06 -9.68
CA LEU A 52 9.81 10.52 -9.76
C LEU A 52 10.26 10.96 -11.16
N PHE A 53 11.16 10.21 -11.81
CA PHE A 53 11.60 10.49 -13.16
C PHE A 53 10.46 10.47 -14.18
N TYR A 54 9.56 9.48 -14.10
CA TYR A 54 8.40 9.46 -14.98
C TYR A 54 7.36 10.51 -14.62
N ALA A 55 7.17 10.79 -13.33
CA ALA A 55 6.29 11.87 -12.89
C ALA A 55 6.75 13.24 -13.39
N ALA A 56 8.05 13.55 -13.30
CA ALA A 56 8.64 14.78 -13.79
C ALA A 56 8.47 14.95 -15.31
N LYS A 57 8.35 13.85 -16.06
CA LYS A 57 8.05 13.85 -17.50
C LYS A 57 6.55 13.89 -17.82
N GLY A 58 5.70 14.04 -16.82
CA GLY A 58 4.24 13.98 -16.99
C GLY A 58 3.70 12.59 -17.32
N ASN A 59 4.54 11.55 -17.25
CA ASN A 59 4.12 10.19 -17.55
C ASN A 59 3.63 9.46 -16.29
N PHE A 60 2.53 9.96 -15.72
CA PHE A 60 1.94 9.42 -14.50
C PHE A 60 1.51 7.94 -14.64
N LYS A 61 1.15 7.52 -15.84
CA LYS A 61 0.79 6.12 -16.11
C LYS A 61 1.96 5.17 -15.85
N LYS A 62 3.16 5.51 -16.35
CA LYS A 62 4.36 4.70 -16.10
C LYS A 62 4.79 4.77 -14.63
N ALA A 63 4.71 5.96 -14.03
CA ALA A 63 5.01 6.15 -12.61
C ALA A 63 4.07 5.29 -11.74
N LEU A 64 2.77 5.30 -12.03
CA LEU A 64 1.79 4.46 -11.33
C LEU A 64 2.08 2.96 -11.50
N ALA A 65 2.46 2.52 -12.69
CA ALA A 65 2.79 1.11 -12.94
C ALA A 65 3.97 0.62 -12.09
N ILE A 66 4.91 1.50 -11.73
CA ILE A 66 6.00 1.17 -10.79
C ILE A 66 5.43 1.01 -9.38
N TYR A 67 4.57 1.93 -8.96
CA TYR A 67 3.94 1.90 -7.65
C TYR A 67 3.01 0.69 -7.47
N GLU A 68 2.28 0.30 -8.52
CA GLU A 68 1.41 -0.89 -8.54
C GLU A 68 2.16 -2.23 -8.40
N LYS A 69 3.47 -2.25 -8.69
CA LYS A 69 4.29 -3.43 -8.40
C LYS A 69 4.44 -3.68 -6.89
N ILE A 70 4.45 -2.62 -6.11
CA ILE A 70 4.68 -2.66 -4.67
C ILE A 70 3.41 -3.00 -3.93
N THR A 71 2.29 -2.41 -4.33
CA THR A 71 1.02 -2.55 -3.63
C THR A 71 -0.16 -2.67 -4.58
N PRO A 72 -1.15 -3.52 -4.27
CA PRO A 72 -2.41 -3.54 -4.99
C PRO A 72 -3.32 -2.33 -4.66
N PHE A 73 -3.03 -1.59 -3.56
CA PHE A 73 -3.83 -0.48 -3.04
C PHE A 73 -3.01 0.80 -2.91
N PRO A 74 -2.58 1.39 -4.04
CA PRO A 74 -1.67 2.53 -4.04
C PRO A 74 -2.26 3.78 -3.37
N MET A 75 -3.56 4.04 -3.47
CA MET A 75 -4.21 5.19 -2.85
C MET A 75 -4.19 5.08 -1.32
N ILE A 76 -4.46 3.89 -0.79
CA ILE A 76 -4.39 3.63 0.66
C ILE A 76 -2.94 3.81 1.13
N LEU A 77 -1.98 3.20 0.42
CA LEU A 77 -0.59 3.24 0.83
C LEU A 77 -0.04 4.68 0.85
N CYS A 78 -0.22 5.48 -0.21
CA CYS A 78 0.34 6.83 -0.27
C CYS A 78 -0.29 7.80 0.75
N ASN A 79 -1.52 7.54 1.21
CA ASN A 79 -2.15 8.34 2.25
C ASN A 79 -1.73 7.91 3.66
N GLY A 80 -1.57 6.61 3.92
CA GLY A 80 -1.15 6.08 5.22
C GLY A 80 0.36 6.07 5.45
N CYS A 81 1.19 6.30 4.43
CA CYS A 81 2.64 6.28 4.53
C CYS A 81 3.19 7.49 5.31
N THR A 82 4.11 7.24 6.24
CA THR A 82 4.81 8.30 7.00
C THR A 82 5.92 8.97 6.20
N ALA A 83 6.22 8.49 4.98
CA ALA A 83 7.23 9.00 4.06
C ALA A 83 8.66 9.07 4.63
N PRO A 84 9.22 7.99 5.21
CA PRO A 84 10.60 8.01 5.73
C PRO A 84 11.64 8.26 4.63
N CYS A 85 11.27 8.10 3.37
CA CYS A 85 12.10 8.42 2.21
C CYS A 85 12.36 9.93 2.06
N GLU A 86 11.44 10.79 2.51
CA GLU A 86 11.62 12.25 2.46
C GLU A 86 12.72 12.70 3.39
N GLU A 87 12.78 12.15 4.60
CA GLU A 87 13.84 12.46 5.59
C GLU A 87 15.23 12.06 5.11
N LYS A 88 15.33 11.09 4.22
CA LYS A 88 16.59 10.60 3.65
C LYS A 88 16.86 11.15 2.25
N CYS A 89 16.08 12.12 1.82
CA CYS A 89 16.31 12.77 0.53
C CYS A 89 17.61 13.59 0.60
N ARG A 90 18.57 13.31 -0.29
CA ARG A 90 19.83 14.05 -0.34
C ARG A 90 19.68 15.53 -0.69
N LEU A 91 18.60 15.88 -1.34
CA LEU A 91 18.30 17.29 -1.60
C LEU A 91 18.06 18.09 -0.33
N CYS A 92 17.70 17.46 0.79
CA CYS A 92 17.61 18.11 2.08
C CYS A 92 18.95 18.71 2.56
N GLU A 93 20.09 18.20 2.07
CA GLU A 93 21.43 18.75 2.37
C GLU A 93 21.69 20.04 1.60
N LEU A 94 20.96 20.29 0.53
CA LEU A 94 21.16 21.41 -0.41
C LEU A 94 20.04 22.44 -0.35
N GLY A 95 18.95 22.13 0.34
CA GLY A 95 17.75 22.96 0.44
C GLY A 95 16.54 22.14 0.82
N ASP A 96 15.41 22.39 0.17
CA ASP A 96 14.19 21.63 0.41
C ASP A 96 14.26 20.28 -0.28
N GLY A 97 13.96 19.23 0.47
CA GLY A 97 13.81 17.87 -0.07
C GLY A 97 12.58 17.76 -0.99
N ILE A 98 12.52 16.68 -1.75
CA ILE A 98 11.33 16.37 -2.57
C ILE A 98 10.21 15.88 -1.65
N SER A 99 9.01 16.47 -1.77
CA SER A 99 7.79 15.97 -1.13
C SER A 99 7.31 14.72 -1.86
N ILE A 100 8.00 13.61 -1.62
CA ILE A 100 7.82 12.33 -2.34
C ILE A 100 6.39 11.83 -2.20
N ARG A 101 5.83 11.89 -0.99
CA ARG A 101 4.45 11.47 -0.71
C ARG A 101 3.41 12.27 -1.49
N GLU A 102 3.59 13.57 -1.63
CA GLU A 102 2.66 14.38 -2.44
C GLU A 102 2.78 14.04 -3.94
N VAL A 103 3.98 13.72 -4.41
CA VAL A 103 4.17 13.23 -5.78
C VAL A 103 3.53 11.85 -5.95
N GLU A 104 3.66 10.95 -4.98
CA GLU A 104 2.98 9.64 -4.98
C GLU A 104 1.46 9.81 -5.04
N ARG A 105 0.88 10.69 -4.22
CA ARG A 105 -0.55 11.02 -4.27
C ARG A 105 -0.98 11.55 -5.63
N ALA A 106 -0.19 12.44 -6.24
CA ALA A 106 -0.44 12.95 -7.57
C ALA A 106 -0.38 11.84 -8.63
N ILE A 107 0.63 10.96 -8.55
CA ILE A 107 0.78 9.80 -9.44
C ILE A 107 -0.45 8.90 -9.37
N VAL A 108 -0.92 8.59 -8.17
CA VAL A 108 -2.08 7.69 -7.98
C VAL A 108 -3.37 8.36 -8.43
N ARG A 109 -3.51 9.67 -8.21
CA ARG A 109 -4.70 10.44 -8.58
C ARG A 109 -4.83 10.68 -10.09
N TYR A 110 -3.73 10.97 -10.76
CA TYR A 110 -3.70 11.34 -12.18
C TYR A 110 -3.19 10.22 -13.09
N GLY A 111 -2.64 9.17 -12.52
CA GLY A 111 -2.21 8.01 -13.27
C GLY A 111 -3.38 7.11 -13.64
N GLU A 112 -3.44 6.72 -14.91
CA GLU A 112 -4.41 5.71 -15.33
C GLU A 112 -3.88 4.31 -14.96
N PRO A 113 -4.66 3.51 -14.21
CA PRO A 113 -4.29 2.13 -13.90
C PRO A 113 -4.01 1.37 -15.19
N GLY A 114 -2.93 0.60 -15.20
CA GLY A 114 -2.65 -0.31 -16.29
C GLY A 114 -3.81 -1.28 -16.50
N LYS A 115 -4.16 -1.59 -17.75
CA LYS A 115 -5.10 -2.69 -18.00
C LYS A 115 -4.48 -3.95 -17.41
N ARG A 116 -5.15 -4.56 -16.46
CA ARG A 116 -4.73 -5.87 -15.97
C ARG A 116 -4.78 -6.82 -17.15
N SER A 117 -3.62 -7.37 -17.48
CA SER A 117 -3.52 -8.32 -18.58
C SER A 117 -4.43 -9.50 -18.30
N SER A 118 -5.37 -9.76 -19.22
CA SER A 118 -6.21 -10.95 -19.21
C SER A 118 -5.49 -12.20 -19.74
N VAL A 119 -4.16 -12.17 -19.82
CA VAL A 119 -3.36 -13.33 -20.18
C VAL A 119 -3.73 -14.47 -19.22
N PHE A 120 -4.01 -15.63 -19.78
CA PHE A 120 -4.40 -16.86 -19.08
C PHE A 120 -3.65 -17.02 -17.75
N ARG A 121 -4.27 -16.55 -16.67
CA ARG A 121 -3.72 -16.68 -15.33
C ARG A 121 -4.25 -17.98 -14.73
N ILE A 122 -3.39 -18.97 -14.58
CA ILE A 122 -3.76 -20.23 -13.94
C ILE A 122 -3.85 -19.99 -12.45
N ARG A 123 -5.06 -20.06 -11.90
CA ARG A 123 -5.27 -20.00 -10.45
C ARG A 123 -4.63 -21.20 -9.76
N LYS A 124 -4.02 -20.95 -8.63
CA LYS A 124 -3.51 -22.00 -7.75
C LYS A 124 -4.65 -22.72 -7.06
N LYS A 125 -4.43 -23.99 -6.70
CA LYS A 125 -5.47 -24.84 -6.11
C LYS A 125 -5.78 -24.50 -4.65
N LYS A 126 -4.76 -24.05 -3.90
CA LYS A 126 -4.91 -23.73 -2.47
C LYS A 126 -5.75 -22.46 -2.30
N LYS A 127 -6.71 -22.55 -1.37
CA LYS A 127 -7.64 -21.46 -1.04
C LYS A 127 -7.30 -20.85 0.30
N ALA A 128 -7.35 -19.52 0.39
CA ALA A 128 -7.21 -18.79 1.62
C ALA A 128 -8.57 -18.22 2.08
N VAL A 129 -8.85 -18.29 3.37
CA VAL A 129 -9.94 -17.53 3.99
C VAL A 129 -9.35 -16.52 4.97
N ILE A 130 -9.91 -15.32 4.96
CA ILE A 130 -9.44 -14.21 5.75
C ILE A 130 -10.62 -13.63 6.51
N PHE A 131 -10.52 -13.57 7.84
CA PHE A 131 -11.59 -13.08 8.70
C PHE A 131 -11.28 -11.70 9.25
N GLY A 132 -12.26 -10.81 9.19
CA GLY A 132 -12.20 -9.49 9.77
C GLY A 132 -12.00 -8.38 8.75
N SER A 133 -11.83 -7.18 9.29
CA SER A 133 -11.77 -5.92 8.55
C SER A 133 -10.45 -5.22 8.79
N GLY A 134 -10.19 -4.17 8.01
CA GLY A 134 -8.99 -3.36 8.15
C GLY A 134 -7.95 -3.59 7.07
N LEU A 135 -6.79 -2.96 7.24
CA LEU A 135 -5.73 -2.95 6.23
C LEU A 135 -5.09 -4.32 6.05
N PHE A 136 -4.81 -5.04 7.15
CA PHE A 136 -4.14 -6.35 7.07
C PHE A 136 -4.90 -7.36 6.20
N PRO A 137 -6.21 -7.67 6.45
CA PRO A 137 -6.98 -8.55 5.59
C PRO A 137 -6.98 -8.11 4.14
N LEU A 138 -7.11 -6.80 3.90
CA LEU A 138 -7.18 -6.22 2.57
C LEU A 138 -5.88 -6.40 1.79
N PHE A 139 -4.74 -5.99 2.37
CA PHE A 139 -3.44 -6.10 1.72
C PHE A 139 -3.04 -7.56 1.50
N LEU A 140 -3.28 -8.42 2.48
CA LEU A 140 -3.02 -9.86 2.35
C LEU A 140 -3.80 -10.48 1.21
N ALA A 141 -5.11 -10.18 1.12
CA ALA A 141 -5.94 -10.68 0.02
C ALA A 141 -5.43 -10.18 -1.35
N GLY A 142 -5.06 -8.90 -1.43
CA GLY A 142 -4.50 -8.32 -2.65
C GLY A 142 -3.17 -8.96 -3.08
N GLU A 143 -2.28 -9.26 -2.14
CA GLU A 143 -1.03 -9.97 -2.43
C GLU A 143 -1.26 -11.43 -2.83
N LEU A 144 -2.22 -12.12 -2.20
CA LEU A 144 -2.62 -13.46 -2.60
C LEU A 144 -3.20 -13.48 -4.02
N GLU A 145 -4.04 -12.50 -4.37
CA GLU A 145 -4.57 -12.34 -5.74
C GLU A 145 -3.43 -12.11 -6.75
N LYS A 146 -2.47 -11.23 -6.46
CA LYS A 146 -1.29 -11.04 -7.31
C LYS A 146 -0.52 -12.34 -7.55
N LYS A 147 -0.46 -13.21 -6.55
CA LYS A 147 0.19 -14.52 -6.61
C LYS A 147 -0.73 -15.64 -7.13
N MET A 148 -1.95 -15.29 -7.57
CA MET A 148 -2.95 -16.21 -8.13
C MET A 148 -3.53 -17.23 -7.13
N TYR A 149 -3.48 -16.94 -5.84
CA TYR A 149 -4.20 -17.73 -4.83
C TYR A 149 -5.63 -17.20 -4.66
N PRO A 150 -6.66 -18.05 -4.78
CA PRO A 150 -8.02 -17.66 -4.42
C PRO A 150 -8.09 -17.28 -2.95
N ALA A 151 -8.59 -16.09 -2.67
CA ALA A 151 -8.79 -15.60 -1.32
C ALA A 151 -10.22 -15.08 -1.14
N THR A 152 -10.83 -15.40 0.00
CA THR A 152 -12.16 -14.88 0.38
C THR A 152 -12.04 -14.15 1.70
N ILE A 153 -12.48 -12.89 1.73
CA ILE A 153 -12.58 -12.08 2.93
C ILE A 153 -14.00 -12.18 3.49
N TYR A 154 -14.11 -12.63 4.74
CA TYR A 154 -15.35 -12.63 5.51
C TYR A 154 -15.33 -11.46 6.48
N CYS A 155 -16.25 -10.50 6.33
CA CYS A 155 -16.25 -9.26 7.08
C CYS A 155 -17.66 -8.86 7.55
N GLN A 156 -17.73 -7.99 8.56
CA GLN A 156 -18.98 -7.52 9.14
C GLN A 156 -19.59 -6.33 8.38
N GLU A 157 -18.78 -5.63 7.61
CA GLU A 157 -19.23 -4.51 6.79
C GLU A 157 -20.26 -4.95 5.76
N LYS A 158 -21.13 -4.03 5.38
CA LYS A 158 -22.25 -4.29 4.47
C LYS A 158 -21.86 -4.29 2.98
N ASP A 159 -20.76 -3.60 2.64
CA ASP A 159 -20.31 -3.40 1.26
C ASP A 159 -18.84 -2.91 1.20
N TYR A 160 -18.31 -2.76 0.00
CA TYR A 160 -16.95 -2.26 -0.24
C TYR A 160 -16.71 -0.86 0.33
N GLU A 161 -17.70 0.03 0.24
CA GLU A 161 -17.55 1.41 0.71
C GLU A 161 -17.40 1.46 2.23
N ALA A 162 -18.24 0.71 2.95
CA ALA A 162 -18.15 0.58 4.40
C ALA A 162 -16.82 -0.08 4.81
N TYR A 163 -16.36 -1.08 4.05
CA TYR A 163 -15.10 -1.75 4.32
C TYR A 163 -13.90 -0.78 4.19
N ILE A 164 -13.81 -0.06 3.07
CA ILE A 164 -12.71 0.90 2.86
C ILE A 164 -12.79 2.07 3.84
N ALA A 165 -14.01 2.53 4.19
CA ALA A 165 -14.18 3.58 5.19
C ALA A 165 -13.67 3.16 6.58
N ALA A 166 -13.86 1.90 6.95
CA ALA A 166 -13.34 1.34 8.20
C ALA A 166 -11.82 1.08 8.14
N ALA A 167 -11.32 0.59 7.01
CA ALA A 167 -9.91 0.23 6.85
C ALA A 167 -8.98 1.44 6.69
N ALA A 168 -9.44 2.52 6.05
CA ALA A 168 -8.66 3.73 5.76
C ALA A 168 -9.53 4.98 5.94
N PRO A 169 -9.87 5.35 7.20
CA PRO A 169 -10.76 6.47 7.49
C PRO A 169 -10.18 7.83 7.08
N GLU A 170 -8.86 7.93 6.93
CA GLU A 170 -8.15 9.13 6.50
C GLU A 170 -8.35 9.47 5.02
N LEU A 171 -8.86 8.54 4.20
CA LEU A 171 -9.09 8.78 2.79
C LEU A 171 -10.21 9.79 2.56
N LEU A 172 -9.95 10.75 1.68
CA LEU A 172 -10.99 11.63 1.16
C LEU A 172 -12.08 10.82 0.45
N GLU A 173 -13.32 11.29 0.46
CA GLU A 173 -14.45 10.58 -0.17
C GLU A 173 -14.21 10.26 -1.66
N SER A 174 -13.62 11.20 -2.41
CA SER A 174 -13.27 11.00 -3.81
C SER A 174 -12.25 9.87 -4.01
N ASP A 175 -11.23 9.82 -3.15
CA ASP A 175 -10.16 8.83 -3.23
C ASP A 175 -10.70 7.46 -2.80
N ARG A 176 -11.60 7.43 -1.80
CA ARG A 176 -12.32 6.22 -1.36
C ARG A 176 -13.14 5.61 -2.50
N LYS A 177 -13.91 6.42 -3.22
CA LYS A 177 -14.70 5.94 -4.38
C LYS A 177 -13.82 5.32 -5.46
N ASN A 178 -12.65 5.92 -5.72
CA ASN A 178 -11.69 5.38 -6.67
C ASN A 178 -11.12 4.03 -6.20
N GLU A 179 -10.83 3.92 -4.91
CA GLU A 179 -10.31 2.66 -4.34
C GLU A 179 -11.36 1.56 -4.31
N VAL A 180 -12.62 1.88 -4.02
CA VAL A 180 -13.76 0.95 -4.13
C VAL A 180 -13.91 0.44 -5.56
N LYS A 181 -13.82 1.33 -6.56
CA LYS A 181 -13.85 0.94 -7.97
C LYS A 181 -12.68 0.03 -8.34
N ARG A 182 -11.50 0.31 -7.81
CA ARG A 182 -10.32 -0.53 -8.01
C ARG A 182 -10.53 -1.90 -7.37
N LEU A 183 -10.96 -1.94 -6.12
CA LEU A 183 -11.21 -3.16 -5.38
C LEU A 183 -12.25 -4.05 -6.06
N SER A 184 -13.35 -3.46 -6.53
CA SER A 184 -14.41 -4.20 -7.25
C SER A 184 -13.95 -4.75 -8.62
N SER A 185 -12.86 -4.22 -9.17
CA SER A 185 -12.25 -4.73 -10.42
C SER A 185 -11.23 -5.85 -10.21
N MET A 186 -10.87 -6.13 -8.95
CA MET A 186 -9.95 -7.20 -8.58
C MET A 186 -10.68 -8.54 -8.54
N ASP A 187 -9.93 -9.62 -8.72
CA ASP A 187 -10.44 -10.97 -8.63
C ASP A 187 -10.39 -11.47 -7.16
N LEU A 188 -11.00 -10.67 -6.27
CA LEU A 188 -11.14 -10.94 -4.85
C LEU A 188 -12.58 -11.26 -4.49
N SER A 189 -12.76 -12.27 -3.65
CA SER A 189 -14.08 -12.62 -3.12
C SER A 189 -14.29 -11.96 -1.76
N PHE A 190 -15.43 -11.28 -1.61
CA PHE A 190 -15.89 -10.72 -0.33
C PHE A 190 -17.23 -11.30 0.04
N GLU A 191 -17.34 -11.70 1.30
CA GLU A 191 -18.60 -12.08 1.94
C GLU A 191 -18.89 -11.05 3.04
N PHE A 192 -19.84 -10.16 2.73
CA PHE A 192 -20.22 -9.03 3.59
C PHE A 192 -21.30 -9.42 4.60
N GLY A 193 -21.38 -8.65 5.68
CA GLY A 193 -22.41 -8.82 6.71
C GLY A 193 -22.30 -10.13 7.49
N CYS A 194 -21.13 -10.73 7.53
CA CYS A 194 -20.92 -11.99 8.23
C CYS A 194 -20.91 -11.79 9.75
N SER A 195 -21.61 -12.67 10.48
CA SER A 195 -21.38 -12.80 11.92
C SER A 195 -20.09 -13.58 12.15
N LEU A 196 -19.03 -12.88 12.57
CA LEU A 196 -17.73 -13.50 12.86
C LEU A 196 -17.75 -14.11 14.28
N ASP A 197 -18.65 -15.06 14.50
CA ASP A 197 -18.71 -15.89 15.70
C ASP A 197 -17.87 -17.18 15.55
N LEU A 198 -17.56 -17.81 16.66
CA LEU A 198 -16.73 -19.02 16.68
C LEU A 198 -17.29 -20.16 15.82
N PRO A 199 -18.61 -20.49 15.86
CA PRO A 199 -19.17 -21.54 15.02
C PRO A 199 -18.98 -21.28 13.54
N PHE A 200 -19.24 -20.03 13.08
CA PHE A 200 -19.08 -19.63 11.69
C PHE A 200 -17.62 -19.74 11.24
N ILE A 201 -16.71 -19.16 12.04
CA ILE A 201 -15.27 -19.20 11.73
C ILE A 201 -14.78 -20.64 11.63
N ARG A 202 -15.09 -21.49 12.62
CA ARG A 202 -14.71 -22.92 12.61
C ARG A 202 -15.27 -23.69 11.42
N ALA A 203 -16.48 -23.37 10.97
CA ALA A 203 -17.05 -23.99 9.77
C ALA A 203 -16.25 -23.61 8.52
N LYS A 204 -15.92 -22.32 8.35
CA LYS A 204 -15.18 -21.82 7.20
C LYS A 204 -13.70 -22.22 7.18
N MET A 205 -13.08 -22.37 8.34
CA MET A 205 -11.72 -22.91 8.46
C MET A 205 -11.58 -24.30 7.83
N LYS A 206 -12.59 -25.15 7.91
CA LYS A 206 -12.57 -26.51 7.35
C LYS A 206 -12.60 -26.52 5.80
N GLU A 207 -13.02 -25.43 5.18
CA GLU A 207 -13.14 -25.29 3.73
C GLU A 207 -11.88 -24.73 3.06
N ALA A 208 -10.87 -24.35 3.85
CA ALA A 208 -9.70 -23.62 3.41
C ALA A 208 -8.38 -24.34 3.72
N ASP A 209 -7.40 -24.11 2.86
CA ASP A 209 -6.02 -24.60 3.08
C ASP A 209 -5.21 -23.64 3.98
N VAL A 210 -5.57 -22.36 3.98
CA VAL A 210 -4.93 -21.31 4.76
C VAL A 210 -5.99 -20.43 5.39
N VAL A 211 -5.82 -20.14 6.67
CA VAL A 211 -6.72 -19.31 7.46
C VAL A 211 -5.95 -18.11 8.02
N CYS A 212 -6.50 -16.93 7.83
CA CYS A 212 -5.97 -15.69 8.37
C CYS A 212 -7.07 -14.91 9.09
N ALA A 213 -6.71 -14.12 10.07
CA ALA A 213 -7.67 -13.31 10.80
C ALA A 213 -7.07 -11.95 11.18
N SER A 214 -7.92 -10.92 11.24
CA SER A 214 -7.52 -9.66 11.86
C SER A 214 -7.26 -9.89 13.36
N GLU A 215 -6.46 -9.02 13.97
CA GLU A 215 -6.12 -9.10 15.40
C GLU A 215 -7.37 -9.15 16.29
N GLU A 216 -8.40 -8.37 15.94
CA GLU A 216 -9.67 -8.36 16.68
C GLU A 216 -10.37 -9.72 16.66
N VAL A 217 -10.40 -10.37 15.50
CA VAL A 217 -10.99 -11.70 15.33
C VAL A 217 -10.12 -12.76 15.99
N ALA A 218 -8.81 -12.66 15.85
CA ALA A 218 -7.86 -13.57 16.47
C ALA A 218 -7.99 -13.59 18.01
N LYS A 219 -8.19 -12.42 18.63
CA LYS A 219 -8.43 -12.31 20.07
C LYS A 219 -9.73 -12.98 20.53
N LYS A 220 -10.74 -13.08 19.67
CA LYS A 220 -11.99 -13.81 19.96
C LYS A 220 -11.82 -15.32 19.85
N LEU A 221 -10.84 -15.77 19.06
CA LEU A 221 -10.62 -17.19 18.81
C LEU A 221 -9.99 -17.94 19.97
N ALA A 222 -9.35 -17.29 20.93
CA ALA A 222 -8.89 -17.97 22.13
C ALA A 222 -8.19 -17.17 23.20
N PRO A 223 -8.41 -17.37 24.48
CA PRO A 223 -7.35 -17.46 25.48
C PRO A 223 -6.75 -18.87 25.65
N GLU A 224 -7.47 -19.93 25.29
CA GLU A 224 -7.02 -21.31 25.52
C GLU A 224 -6.55 -22.06 24.25
N GLU A 225 -6.99 -21.63 23.06
CA GLU A 225 -6.57 -22.21 21.77
C GLU A 225 -5.47 -21.37 21.08
N THR A 226 -5.16 -20.17 21.57
CA THR A 226 -4.18 -19.29 20.91
C THR A 226 -2.75 -19.78 21.02
N ALA A 227 -2.38 -20.52 22.03
CA ALA A 227 -1.04 -21.10 22.08
C ALA A 227 -0.87 -22.10 20.92
N ASP A 228 -1.84 -22.94 20.67
CA ASP A 228 -1.78 -23.95 19.62
C ASP A 228 -2.18 -23.37 18.25
N ALA A 229 -3.16 -22.44 18.19
CA ALA A 229 -3.55 -21.78 16.95
C ALA A 229 -2.52 -20.73 16.50
N GLU A 230 -1.88 -20.01 17.41
CA GLU A 230 -0.79 -19.09 17.09
C GLU A 230 0.45 -19.86 16.61
N ILE A 231 0.72 -21.05 17.14
CA ILE A 231 1.77 -21.94 16.66
C ILE A 231 1.37 -22.55 15.32
N MET A 232 0.14 -23.04 15.14
CA MET A 232 -0.36 -23.55 13.86
C MET A 232 -0.42 -22.46 12.78
N LEU A 233 -0.79 -21.23 13.12
CA LEU A 233 -0.78 -20.09 12.20
C LEU A 233 0.65 -19.69 11.85
N ARG A 234 1.61 -19.75 12.77
CA ARG A 234 3.04 -19.50 12.51
C ARG A 234 3.69 -20.60 11.69
N GLU A 235 3.41 -21.86 11.98
CA GLU A 235 4.06 -22.99 11.30
C GLU A 235 3.46 -23.29 9.92
N GLN A 236 2.15 -23.10 9.74
CA GLN A 236 1.49 -23.42 8.47
C GLN A 236 1.33 -22.26 7.51
N ALA A 237 1.32 -21.01 7.96
CA ALA A 237 0.99 -19.86 7.12
C ALA A 237 1.90 -18.66 7.24
N GLY A 238 2.88 -18.62 8.13
CA GLY A 238 3.76 -17.46 8.30
C GLY A 238 3.02 -16.17 8.61
N ILE A 239 1.95 -16.23 9.40
CA ILE A 239 1.07 -15.09 9.65
C ILE A 239 1.51 -14.34 10.89
N VAL A 240 1.63 -13.04 10.72
CA VAL A 240 1.94 -12.09 11.78
C VAL A 240 0.65 -11.35 12.15
N SER A 241 0.22 -11.49 13.39
CA SER A 241 -0.75 -10.58 13.99
C SER A 241 -0.01 -9.39 14.56
N GLY A 242 -0.31 -8.18 14.13
CA GLY A 242 0.35 -7.00 14.63
C GLY A 242 -0.32 -5.70 14.19
N PRO A 243 0.00 -4.57 14.86
CA PRO A 243 -0.46 -3.26 14.41
C PRO A 243 0.05 -2.95 13.00
N THR A 244 -0.54 -1.96 12.36
CA THR A 244 -0.33 -1.58 10.93
C THR A 244 1.14 -1.56 10.48
N GLN A 245 2.05 -1.29 11.39
CA GLN A 245 3.49 -1.29 11.14
C GLN A 245 4.04 -2.71 10.86
N SER A 246 3.53 -3.73 11.54
CA SER A 246 3.98 -5.11 11.32
C SER A 246 3.37 -5.74 10.06
N VAL A 247 2.28 -5.20 9.53
CA VAL A 247 1.79 -5.56 8.19
C VAL A 247 2.79 -5.14 7.13
N MET A 248 3.45 -4.00 7.34
CA MET A 248 4.53 -3.53 6.47
C MET A 248 5.78 -4.42 6.59
N ASP A 249 6.08 -4.92 7.79
CA ASP A 249 7.24 -5.78 8.03
C ASP A 249 6.99 -7.25 7.58
N ALA A 250 5.74 -7.69 7.54
CA ALA A 250 5.38 -9.07 7.13
C ALA A 250 5.18 -9.24 5.62
N ALA A 251 5.14 -8.15 4.86
CA ALA A 251 5.04 -8.19 3.39
C ALA A 251 6.41 -8.50 2.72
N PHE A 252 7.48 -8.60 3.50
CA PHE A 252 8.84 -8.94 3.11
C PHE A 252 9.32 -10.24 3.77
#